data_05e9c39e4782047fa911ea79ea017b17
#
_entry.id   05e9c39e4782047fa911ea79ea017b17
#
_cell.length_a   1.000
_cell.length_b   1.000
_cell.length_c   1.000
_cell.angle_alpha   90.00
_cell.angle_beta   90.00
_cell.angle_gamma   90.00
#
_symmetry.space_group_name_H-M   'P 1'
#
loop_
_entity.id
_entity.type
_entity.pdbx_description
1 polymer ?
#
loop_
_entity_poly.entity_id
_entity_poly.type
_entity_poly.pdbx_seq_one_letter_code
_entity_poly.pdbx_strand_id
1 'polypeptide(L)'
;MRAAVARVTAPVGGRRFYFFMNSERVVHVAVVSRDPVLRLEVAKAFDSAPASWHVTMHEEAPGDADVMVATPDVDLPGAIAFDPAHPGELLEVVAATTSVQGRVIVVTSPARGTGVTSVALHLAALAARRSSTCFVDLDTSWSACDRLGLPLDARTWADTGDSRQLLEQNALPVAPGFRVLLAPRGHTAADRHRIATLAAESFDRVIVDAPPGGHLRPVLEGAHCSVLVVPPAIPSARRAHDFLNAYRDLRWAVVVNRLGPGGEVTRAGLQRVIGCRVAVELPCCPALRDREDDAALVTASWSRWLRGLRRLYEALENS
;
A
#
# COMPACT_ATOMS: atom_id res chain seq x y z
N MET A 1 -18.47 -18.97 13.47
CA MET A 1 -18.46 -19.82 12.25
C MET A 1 -17.01 -20.13 11.86
N ARG A 2 -16.62 -21.38 11.65
CA ARG A 2 -15.24 -21.78 11.33
C ARG A 2 -15.00 -21.54 9.83
N ALA A 3 -13.98 -20.74 9.48
CA ALA A 3 -13.58 -20.50 8.10
C ALA A 3 -13.16 -21.80 7.42
N ALA A 4 -13.72 -22.06 6.24
CA ALA A 4 -13.36 -23.19 5.40
C ALA A 4 -11.98 -22.96 4.77
N VAL A 5 -11.04 -23.86 5.05
CA VAL A 5 -9.68 -23.86 4.45
C VAL A 5 -9.73 -24.60 3.12
N ALA A 6 -9.72 -23.87 2.02
CA ALA A 6 -9.48 -24.46 0.71
C ALA A 6 -7.97 -24.60 0.49
N ARG A 7 -7.50 -25.86 0.33
CA ARG A 7 -6.10 -26.17 0.00
C ARG A 7 -5.91 -26.15 -1.52
N VAL A 8 -5.21 -25.16 -2.02
CA VAL A 8 -4.67 -25.20 -3.38
C VAL A 8 -3.16 -25.35 -3.28
N THR A 9 -2.65 -26.48 -3.77
CA THR A 9 -1.22 -26.78 -3.81
C THR A 9 -0.73 -26.65 -5.25
N ALA A 10 0.12 -25.67 -5.53
CA ALA A 10 0.92 -25.63 -6.74
C ALA A 10 2.40 -25.80 -6.36
N PRO A 11 3.14 -26.74 -6.94
CA PRO A 11 4.55 -26.95 -6.63
C PRO A 11 5.41 -26.01 -7.47
N VAL A 12 6.06 -25.06 -6.83
CA VAL A 12 7.20 -24.33 -7.41
C VAL A 12 8.39 -24.53 -6.48
N GLY A 13 9.44 -25.18 -6.95
CA GLY A 13 10.72 -25.25 -6.25
C GLY A 13 10.76 -26.03 -4.93
N GLY A 14 10.02 -27.15 -4.79
CA GLY A 14 10.20 -28.11 -3.69
C GLY A 14 9.80 -27.66 -2.27
N ARG A 15 9.25 -26.48 -2.09
CA ARG A 15 8.74 -25.98 -0.79
C ARG A 15 7.22 -25.88 -0.81
N ARG A 16 6.56 -26.48 0.21
CA ARG A 16 5.11 -26.38 0.41
C ARG A 16 4.80 -25.02 1.03
N PHE A 17 4.15 -24.15 0.28
CA PHE A 17 3.56 -22.93 0.80
C PHE A 17 2.11 -23.20 1.20
N TYR A 18 1.74 -22.89 2.43
CA TYR A 18 0.35 -22.90 2.88
C TYR A 18 -0.25 -21.56 2.56
N PHE A 19 -1.16 -21.51 1.60
CA PHE A 19 -1.92 -20.31 1.29
C PHE A 19 -3.06 -20.17 2.31
N PHE A 20 -3.00 -19.15 3.14
CA PHE A 20 -4.18 -18.64 3.81
C PHE A 20 -4.88 -17.73 2.80
N MET A 21 -6.13 -18.04 2.44
CA MET A 21 -6.97 -17.11 1.72
C MET A 21 -7.15 -15.88 2.61
N ASN A 22 -6.70 -14.73 2.14
CA ASN A 22 -7.05 -13.45 2.74
C ASN A 22 -8.58 -13.38 2.74
N SER A 23 -9.20 -13.15 3.88
CA SER A 23 -10.59 -12.74 3.93
C SER A 23 -10.63 -11.39 3.23
N GLU A 24 -11.22 -11.33 2.03
CA GLU A 24 -11.62 -10.05 1.43
C GLU A 24 -12.36 -9.27 2.51
N ARG A 25 -12.00 -8.01 2.70
CA ARG A 25 -12.70 -7.17 3.65
C ARG A 25 -14.16 -7.13 3.24
N VAL A 26 -15.03 -7.68 4.06
CA VAL A 26 -16.47 -7.60 3.84
C VAL A 26 -16.90 -6.19 4.24
N VAL A 27 -17.43 -5.45 3.28
CA VAL A 27 -18.02 -4.13 3.52
C VAL A 27 -19.47 -4.34 3.95
N HIS A 28 -19.83 -3.89 5.14
CA HIS A 28 -21.20 -3.98 5.65
C HIS A 28 -21.98 -2.73 5.21
N VAL A 29 -22.90 -2.91 4.26
CA VAL A 29 -23.83 -1.88 3.80
C VAL A 29 -25.19 -2.10 4.43
N ALA A 30 -25.64 -1.18 5.26
CA ALA A 30 -26.98 -1.22 5.85
C ALA A 30 -27.92 -0.31 5.07
N VAL A 31 -28.99 -0.87 4.55
CA VAL A 31 -30.07 -0.11 3.91
C VAL A 31 -31.17 0.08 4.94
N VAL A 32 -31.52 1.34 5.20
CA VAL A 32 -32.56 1.72 6.17
C VAL A 32 -33.80 2.23 5.42
N SER A 33 -34.89 1.52 5.56
CA SER A 33 -36.18 1.85 4.93
C SER A 33 -37.33 1.23 5.72
N ARG A 34 -38.41 1.98 5.87
CA ARG A 34 -39.69 1.49 6.44
C ARG A 34 -40.66 1.02 5.36
N ASP A 35 -40.45 1.47 4.13
CA ASP A 35 -41.29 1.10 2.97
C ASP A 35 -40.76 -0.20 2.33
N PRO A 36 -41.56 -1.29 2.32
CA PRO A 36 -41.15 -2.57 1.72
C PRO A 36 -40.96 -2.48 0.19
N VAL A 37 -41.63 -1.54 -0.51
CA VAL A 37 -41.44 -1.35 -1.95
C VAL A 37 -40.07 -0.74 -2.23
N LEU A 38 -39.71 0.33 -1.50
CA LEU A 38 -38.41 0.96 -1.64
C LEU A 38 -37.26 0.00 -1.25
N ARG A 39 -37.46 -0.84 -0.22
CA ARG A 39 -36.50 -1.92 0.12
C ARG A 39 -36.25 -2.86 -1.06
N LEU A 40 -37.28 -3.24 -1.78
CA LEU A 40 -37.16 -4.11 -2.94
C LEU A 40 -36.43 -3.42 -4.10
N GLU A 41 -36.69 -2.13 -4.33
CA GLU A 41 -35.99 -1.35 -5.37
C GLU A 41 -34.51 -1.21 -5.07
N VAL A 42 -34.15 -0.87 -3.83
CA VAL A 42 -32.74 -0.81 -3.39
C VAL A 42 -32.07 -2.19 -3.48
N ALA A 43 -32.76 -3.26 -3.07
CA ALA A 43 -32.23 -4.62 -3.20
C ALA A 43 -31.86 -4.96 -4.64
N LYS A 44 -32.73 -4.60 -5.61
CA LYS A 44 -32.43 -4.76 -7.04
C LYS A 44 -31.24 -3.93 -7.51
N ALA A 45 -31.07 -2.70 -6.99
CA ALA A 45 -29.90 -1.89 -7.31
C ALA A 45 -28.60 -2.56 -6.84
N PHE A 46 -28.64 -3.35 -5.76
CA PHE A 46 -27.49 -4.10 -5.26
C PHE A 46 -27.31 -5.50 -5.88
N ASP A 47 -28.15 -5.95 -6.82
CA ASP A 47 -28.00 -7.27 -7.48
C ASP A 47 -26.65 -7.45 -8.18
N SER A 48 -26.02 -6.35 -8.64
CA SER A 48 -24.69 -6.34 -9.26
C SER A 48 -23.57 -5.87 -8.32
N ALA A 49 -23.84 -5.78 -7.03
CA ALA A 49 -22.84 -5.37 -6.04
C ALA A 49 -21.67 -6.37 -5.96
N PRO A 50 -20.46 -5.92 -5.63
CA PRO A 50 -19.31 -6.80 -5.41
C PRO A 50 -19.63 -7.87 -4.37
N ALA A 51 -19.12 -9.10 -4.57
CA ALA A 51 -19.32 -10.21 -3.63
C ALA A 51 -18.73 -9.94 -2.23
N SER A 52 -17.84 -8.96 -2.12
CA SER A 52 -17.27 -8.47 -0.85
C SER A 52 -18.22 -7.55 -0.06
N TRP A 53 -19.37 -7.18 -0.62
CA TRP A 53 -20.36 -6.37 0.09
C TRP A 53 -21.41 -7.27 0.76
N HIS A 54 -21.60 -7.07 2.05
CA HIS A 54 -22.66 -7.68 2.81
C HIS A 54 -23.78 -6.65 3.00
N VAL A 55 -24.82 -6.73 2.15
CA VAL A 55 -25.93 -5.79 2.18
C VAL A 55 -27.04 -6.34 3.08
N THR A 56 -27.47 -5.54 4.06
CA THR A 56 -28.54 -5.88 4.99
C THR A 56 -29.63 -4.82 4.99
N MET A 57 -30.89 -5.25 5.17
CA MET A 57 -32.06 -4.38 5.18
C MET A 57 -32.57 -4.17 6.60
N HIS A 58 -32.82 -2.93 6.97
CA HIS A 58 -33.22 -2.55 8.33
C HIS A 58 -34.40 -1.57 8.30
N GLU A 59 -35.20 -1.53 9.37
CA GLU A 59 -36.21 -0.49 9.60
C GLU A 59 -35.66 0.66 10.43
N GLU A 60 -34.61 0.38 11.21
CA GLU A 60 -33.88 1.34 12.04
C GLU A 60 -32.37 1.22 11.77
N ALA A 61 -31.63 2.30 11.96
CA ALA A 61 -30.20 2.34 11.71
C ALA A 61 -29.43 1.41 12.66
N PRO A 62 -28.69 0.40 12.12
CA PRO A 62 -27.79 -0.41 12.94
C PRO A 62 -26.55 0.38 13.34
N GLY A 63 -25.91 0.02 14.46
CA GLY A 63 -24.72 0.71 14.97
C GLY A 63 -23.39 0.26 14.38
N ASP A 64 -23.36 -0.78 13.53
CA ASP A 64 -22.15 -1.50 13.11
C ASP A 64 -21.95 -1.56 11.57
N ALA A 65 -22.67 -0.73 10.80
CA ALA A 65 -22.49 -0.66 9.36
C ALA A 65 -21.31 0.23 8.94
N ASP A 66 -20.55 -0.21 7.94
CA ASP A 66 -19.50 0.63 7.32
C ASP A 66 -20.11 1.78 6.51
N VAL A 67 -21.27 1.53 5.88
CA VAL A 67 -22.05 2.51 5.11
C VAL A 67 -23.51 2.32 5.39
N MET A 68 -24.22 3.45 5.53
CA MET A 68 -25.68 3.48 5.60
C MET A 68 -26.26 4.12 4.34
N VAL A 69 -27.29 3.48 3.80
CA VAL A 69 -28.11 3.98 2.69
C VAL A 69 -29.51 4.20 3.24
N ALA A 70 -30.05 5.39 3.08
CA ALA A 70 -31.41 5.72 3.51
C ALA A 70 -32.32 5.93 2.30
N THR A 71 -33.50 5.34 2.34
CA THR A 71 -34.55 5.60 1.35
C THR A 71 -35.32 6.90 1.70
N PRO A 72 -36.06 7.50 0.75
CA PRO A 72 -36.75 8.78 0.95
C PRO A 72 -37.77 8.82 2.12
N ASP A 73 -38.20 7.68 2.60
CA ASP A 73 -39.13 7.54 3.74
C ASP A 73 -38.41 7.61 5.11
N VAL A 74 -37.06 7.69 5.12
CA VAL A 74 -36.24 7.75 6.33
C VAL A 74 -35.28 8.93 6.25
N ASP A 75 -35.40 9.86 7.19
CA ASP A 75 -34.41 10.92 7.37
C ASP A 75 -33.30 10.42 8.30
N LEU A 76 -32.11 10.12 7.74
CA LEU A 76 -30.97 9.60 8.46
C LEU A 76 -29.73 10.43 8.15
N PRO A 77 -29.33 11.36 9.03
CA PRO A 77 -28.16 12.21 8.83
C PRO A 77 -26.88 11.38 8.63
N GLY A 78 -26.13 11.70 7.58
CA GLY A 78 -24.87 11.02 7.25
C GLY A 78 -25.03 9.72 6.44
N ALA A 79 -26.24 9.28 6.14
CA ALA A 79 -26.48 8.19 5.21
C ALA A 79 -26.45 8.68 3.76
N ILE A 80 -26.12 7.76 2.83
CA ILE A 80 -26.28 7.98 1.39
C ILE A 80 -27.78 7.93 1.09
N ALA A 81 -28.31 8.99 0.47
CA ALA A 81 -29.69 9.02 0.06
C ALA A 81 -29.89 8.14 -1.21
N PHE A 82 -30.83 7.22 -1.16
CA PHE A 82 -31.27 6.47 -2.34
C PHE A 82 -32.23 7.32 -3.17
N ASP A 83 -31.89 7.52 -4.44
CA ASP A 83 -32.81 8.13 -5.42
C ASP A 83 -33.47 7.03 -6.27
N PRO A 84 -34.76 6.79 -6.10
CA PRO A 84 -35.49 5.81 -6.91
C PRO A 84 -35.54 6.14 -8.41
N ALA A 85 -35.35 7.41 -8.79
CA ALA A 85 -35.30 7.82 -10.18
C ALA A 85 -33.96 7.44 -10.86
N HIS A 86 -32.89 7.28 -10.09
CA HIS A 86 -31.55 6.96 -10.57
C HIS A 86 -30.89 5.80 -9.79
N PRO A 87 -31.52 4.61 -9.75
CA PRO A 87 -31.04 3.50 -8.91
C PRO A 87 -29.66 2.99 -9.31
N GLY A 88 -29.24 3.20 -10.56
CA GLY A 88 -27.91 2.79 -11.05
C GLY A 88 -26.75 3.58 -10.45
N GLU A 89 -26.97 4.80 -9.98
CA GLU A 89 -25.94 5.65 -9.37
C GLU A 89 -25.58 5.19 -7.95
N LEU A 90 -26.48 4.46 -7.28
CA LEU A 90 -26.28 4.03 -5.89
C LEU A 90 -25.00 3.22 -5.71
N LEU A 91 -24.72 2.27 -6.59
CA LEU A 91 -23.51 1.43 -6.50
C LEU A 91 -22.23 2.25 -6.62
N GLU A 92 -22.22 3.25 -7.52
CA GLU A 92 -21.06 4.14 -7.68
C GLU A 92 -20.82 5.00 -6.43
N VAL A 93 -21.89 5.56 -5.87
CA VAL A 93 -21.81 6.39 -4.65
C VAL A 93 -21.38 5.56 -3.45
N VAL A 94 -21.96 4.37 -3.27
CA VAL A 94 -21.57 3.44 -2.19
C VAL A 94 -20.13 2.99 -2.42
N ALA A 95 -19.73 2.64 -3.64
CA ALA A 95 -18.35 2.29 -3.96
C ALA A 95 -17.37 3.43 -3.65
N ALA A 96 -17.70 4.67 -4.00
CA ALA A 96 -16.88 5.84 -3.68
C ALA A 96 -16.76 6.07 -2.17
N THR A 97 -17.86 5.84 -1.42
CA THR A 97 -17.89 6.01 0.04
C THR A 97 -17.19 4.86 0.77
N THR A 98 -17.29 3.63 0.24
CA THR A 98 -16.64 2.43 0.80
C THR A 98 -15.21 2.25 0.31
N SER A 99 -14.81 2.95 -0.74
CA SER A 99 -13.42 2.97 -1.17
C SER A 99 -12.59 3.65 -0.07
N VAL A 100 -12.24 2.87 0.94
CA VAL A 100 -11.15 3.23 1.84
C VAL A 100 -9.94 3.32 0.93
N GLN A 101 -9.57 4.54 0.55
CA GLN A 101 -8.30 4.74 -0.12
C GLN A 101 -7.24 4.08 0.73
N GLY A 102 -6.62 3.05 0.19
CA GLY A 102 -5.55 2.35 0.86
C GLY A 102 -4.45 3.35 1.25
N ARG A 103 -3.85 3.15 2.42
CA ARG A 103 -2.77 4.06 2.87
C ARG A 103 -1.56 3.92 1.95
N VAL A 104 -1.21 5.00 1.28
CA VAL A 104 -0.03 5.09 0.41
C VAL A 104 1.17 5.56 1.23
N ILE A 105 2.25 4.78 1.21
CA ILE A 105 3.54 5.12 1.81
C ILE A 105 4.57 5.16 0.68
N VAL A 106 5.15 6.32 0.43
CA VAL A 106 6.20 6.48 -0.58
C VAL A 106 7.56 6.37 0.07
N VAL A 107 8.41 5.49 -0.44
CA VAL A 107 9.79 5.33 -0.01
C VAL A 107 10.70 5.89 -1.10
N THR A 108 11.55 6.85 -0.76
CA THR A 108 12.46 7.50 -1.72
C THR A 108 13.78 7.90 -1.08
N SER A 109 14.68 8.47 -1.87
CA SER A 109 15.97 9.01 -1.44
C SER A 109 16.41 10.12 -2.39
N PRO A 110 17.23 11.08 -1.95
CA PRO A 110 17.82 12.07 -2.81
C PRO A 110 18.92 11.52 -3.72
N ALA A 111 19.33 10.25 -3.57
CA ALA A 111 20.39 9.62 -4.35
C ALA A 111 20.12 8.12 -4.56
N ARG A 112 20.67 7.57 -5.66
CA ARG A 112 20.61 6.12 -5.93
C ARG A 112 21.51 5.31 -4.99
N GLY A 113 21.24 4.00 -4.89
CA GLY A 113 22.10 3.07 -4.14
C GLY A 113 21.97 3.17 -2.61
N THR A 114 20.97 3.87 -2.08
CA THR A 114 20.73 4.07 -0.65
C THR A 114 19.98 2.93 0.03
N GLY A 115 19.40 2.01 -0.76
CA GLY A 115 18.60 0.87 -0.30
C GLY A 115 17.11 1.14 -0.21
N VAL A 116 16.58 2.09 -1.01
CA VAL A 116 15.13 2.40 -1.09
C VAL A 116 14.32 1.15 -1.39
N THR A 117 14.65 0.43 -2.45
CA THR A 117 13.95 -0.80 -2.86
C THR A 117 13.92 -1.85 -1.75
N SER A 118 15.06 -2.09 -1.08
CA SER A 118 15.13 -3.04 0.05
C SER A 118 14.22 -2.61 1.19
N VAL A 119 14.23 -1.33 1.56
CA VAL A 119 13.34 -0.79 2.61
C VAL A 119 11.88 -0.91 2.19
N ALA A 120 11.53 -0.51 0.98
CA ALA A 120 10.17 -0.53 0.47
C ALA A 120 9.60 -1.96 0.38
N LEU A 121 10.34 -2.91 -0.20
CA LEU A 121 9.93 -4.31 -0.31
C LEU A 121 9.68 -4.95 1.06
N HIS A 122 10.56 -4.71 2.03
CA HIS A 122 10.39 -5.28 3.35
C HIS A 122 9.30 -4.59 4.17
N LEU A 123 9.04 -3.27 3.96
CA LEU A 123 7.87 -2.60 4.51
C LEU A 123 6.59 -3.22 3.95
N ALA A 124 6.53 -3.45 2.63
CA ALA A 124 5.39 -4.11 2.00
C ALA A 124 5.17 -5.52 2.54
N ALA A 125 6.23 -6.31 2.68
CA ALA A 125 6.15 -7.64 3.27
C ALA A 125 5.72 -7.64 4.75
N LEU A 126 6.04 -6.60 5.51
CA LEU A 126 5.55 -6.41 6.89
C LEU A 126 4.07 -6.03 6.92
N ALA A 127 3.65 -5.10 6.06
CA ALA A 127 2.26 -4.68 5.92
C ALA A 127 1.36 -5.84 5.50
N ALA A 128 1.81 -6.66 4.56
CA ALA A 128 1.09 -7.81 4.02
C ALA A 128 0.73 -8.90 5.05
N ARG A 129 1.34 -8.86 6.23
CA ARG A 129 0.97 -9.76 7.33
C ARG A 129 -0.37 -9.44 7.97
N ARG A 130 -0.88 -8.22 7.76
CA ARG A 130 -2.06 -7.68 8.44
C ARG A 130 -3.13 -7.15 7.49
N SER A 131 -2.75 -6.85 6.25
CA SER A 131 -3.62 -6.18 5.28
C SER A 131 -3.27 -6.58 3.85
N SER A 132 -4.22 -6.43 2.94
CA SER A 132 -3.97 -6.53 1.51
C SER A 132 -2.98 -5.44 1.10
N THR A 133 -1.82 -5.84 0.60
CA THR A 133 -0.71 -4.90 0.35
C THR A 133 -0.18 -5.02 -1.06
N CYS A 134 -0.04 -3.89 -1.73
CA CYS A 134 0.61 -3.77 -3.02
C CYS A 134 1.93 -3.00 -2.90
N PHE A 135 3.00 -3.57 -3.42
CA PHE A 135 4.22 -2.84 -3.70
C PHE A 135 4.18 -2.32 -5.13
N VAL A 136 4.37 -1.03 -5.29
CA VAL A 136 4.41 -0.37 -6.61
C VAL A 136 5.83 0.07 -6.88
N ASP A 137 6.47 -0.57 -7.86
CA ASP A 137 7.79 -0.18 -8.35
C ASP A 137 7.65 0.98 -9.35
N LEU A 138 8.29 2.10 -9.07
CA LEU A 138 8.42 3.23 -10.01
C LEU A 138 9.84 3.36 -10.55
N ASP A 139 10.77 2.46 -10.21
CA ASP A 139 12.14 2.46 -10.72
C ASP A 139 12.27 1.51 -11.93
N THR A 140 12.61 2.08 -13.07
CA THR A 140 12.84 1.33 -14.32
C THR A 140 14.10 0.46 -14.32
N SER A 141 14.88 0.49 -13.23
CA SER A 141 16.09 -0.35 -13.10
C SER A 141 15.77 -1.84 -12.84
N TRP A 142 14.50 -2.19 -12.62
CA TRP A 142 14.02 -3.56 -12.34
C TRP A 142 14.64 -4.20 -11.09
N SER A 143 15.16 -3.40 -10.20
CA SER A 143 15.82 -3.89 -8.99
C SER A 143 14.87 -4.65 -8.06
N ALA A 144 13.57 -4.38 -8.10
CA ALA A 144 12.56 -5.15 -7.38
C ALA A 144 12.34 -6.54 -8.03
N CYS A 145 12.32 -6.60 -9.36
CA CYS A 145 12.21 -7.84 -10.11
C CYS A 145 13.33 -8.82 -9.75
N ASP A 146 14.59 -8.36 -9.77
CA ASP A 146 15.76 -9.17 -9.44
C ASP A 146 15.69 -9.69 -7.99
N ARG A 147 15.37 -8.82 -7.02
CA ARG A 147 15.28 -9.18 -5.58
C ARG A 147 14.14 -10.15 -5.25
N LEU A 148 13.15 -10.23 -6.09
CA LEU A 148 12.01 -11.12 -5.92
C LEU A 148 12.10 -12.38 -6.81
N GLY A 149 13.14 -12.49 -7.65
CA GLY A 149 13.31 -13.59 -8.61
C GLY A 149 12.15 -13.68 -9.61
N LEU A 150 11.58 -12.55 -9.98
CA LEU A 150 10.50 -12.51 -10.94
C LEU A 150 11.04 -12.64 -12.37
N PRO A 151 10.26 -13.22 -13.31
CA PRO A 151 10.69 -13.34 -14.71
C PRO A 151 10.92 -11.95 -15.35
N LEU A 152 11.90 -11.85 -16.26
CA LEU A 152 12.20 -10.59 -16.97
C LEU A 152 11.10 -10.15 -17.95
N ASP A 153 10.19 -11.05 -18.30
CA ASP A 153 8.98 -10.81 -19.09
C ASP A 153 7.72 -10.65 -18.23
N ALA A 154 7.90 -10.48 -16.93
CA ALA A 154 6.80 -10.25 -16.01
C ALA A 154 5.96 -9.04 -16.43
N ARG A 155 4.64 -9.13 -16.21
CA ARG A 155 3.71 -8.02 -16.47
C ARG A 155 4.07 -6.80 -15.67
N THR A 156 3.84 -5.64 -16.29
CA THR A 156 4.07 -4.34 -15.68
C THR A 156 2.74 -3.60 -15.49
N TRP A 157 2.76 -2.52 -14.72
CA TRP A 157 1.56 -1.72 -14.55
C TRP A 157 1.15 -0.92 -15.81
N ALA A 158 1.98 -0.86 -16.87
CA ALA A 158 1.55 -0.30 -18.17
C ALA A 158 0.41 -1.10 -18.78
N ASP A 159 0.34 -2.40 -18.46
CA ASP A 159 -0.70 -3.29 -18.98
C ASP A 159 -2.05 -3.13 -18.27
N THR A 160 -2.14 -2.25 -17.27
CA THR A 160 -3.36 -2.06 -16.45
C THR A 160 -4.33 -1.04 -17.04
N GLY A 161 -3.86 -0.11 -17.87
CA GLY A 161 -4.66 1.06 -18.28
C GLY A 161 -5.21 1.81 -17.06
N ASP A 162 -6.47 2.24 -17.12
CA ASP A 162 -7.19 2.90 -16.01
C ASP A 162 -8.14 1.94 -15.29
N SER A 163 -7.99 0.65 -15.50
CA SER A 163 -8.88 -0.37 -14.95
C SER A 163 -8.34 -0.94 -13.64
N ARG A 164 -9.08 -0.75 -12.56
CA ARG A 164 -8.86 -1.41 -11.27
C ARG A 164 -8.78 -2.94 -11.40
N GLN A 165 -9.73 -3.53 -12.16
CA GLN A 165 -9.76 -4.98 -12.36
C GLN A 165 -8.50 -5.48 -13.07
N LEU A 166 -8.02 -4.78 -14.11
CA LEU A 166 -6.77 -5.14 -14.79
C LEU A 166 -5.56 -4.93 -13.89
N LEU A 167 -5.56 -3.91 -13.03
CA LEU A 167 -4.51 -3.72 -12.05
C LEU A 167 -4.42 -4.90 -11.08
N GLU A 168 -5.54 -5.34 -10.52
CA GLU A 168 -5.59 -6.48 -9.61
C GLU A 168 -5.14 -7.78 -10.29
N GLN A 169 -5.49 -7.98 -11.57
CA GLN A 169 -5.06 -9.14 -12.37
C GLN A 169 -3.58 -9.10 -12.73
N ASN A 170 -3.02 -7.91 -12.96
CA ASN A 170 -1.61 -7.72 -13.34
C ASN A 170 -0.68 -7.61 -12.14
N ALA A 171 -1.21 -7.34 -10.95
CA ALA A 171 -0.44 -7.35 -9.72
C ALA A 171 0.05 -8.77 -9.38
N LEU A 172 1.35 -8.99 -9.50
CA LEU A 172 2.00 -10.29 -9.34
C LEU A 172 1.96 -10.74 -7.88
N PRO A 173 1.44 -11.93 -7.58
CA PRO A 173 1.44 -12.46 -6.22
C PRO A 173 2.85 -12.92 -5.83
N VAL A 174 3.38 -12.39 -4.72
CA VAL A 174 4.68 -12.76 -4.15
C VAL A 174 4.52 -13.60 -2.89
N ALA A 175 3.56 -13.23 -2.05
CA ALA A 175 3.22 -13.96 -0.83
C ALA A 175 1.73 -13.72 -0.49
N PRO A 176 1.15 -14.45 0.47
CA PRO A 176 -0.20 -14.18 0.95
C PRO A 176 -0.34 -12.71 1.37
N GLY A 177 -1.35 -12.03 0.82
CA GLY A 177 -1.59 -10.61 1.06
C GLY A 177 -0.57 -9.65 0.43
N PHE A 178 0.45 -10.15 -0.28
CA PHE A 178 1.51 -9.35 -0.88
C PHE A 178 1.52 -9.48 -2.41
N ARG A 179 1.25 -8.37 -3.09
CA ARG A 179 1.32 -8.26 -4.55
C ARG A 179 2.30 -7.18 -4.98
N VAL A 180 2.79 -7.30 -6.21
CA VAL A 180 3.79 -6.41 -6.78
C VAL A 180 3.35 -5.92 -8.16
N LEU A 181 3.46 -4.63 -8.40
CA LEU A 181 3.30 -3.98 -9.69
C LEU A 181 4.67 -3.46 -10.13
N LEU A 182 5.22 -4.03 -11.17
CA LEU A 182 6.53 -3.65 -11.70
C LEU A 182 6.43 -2.46 -12.67
N ALA A 183 7.46 -1.62 -12.67
CA ALA A 183 7.56 -0.48 -13.58
C ALA A 183 7.77 -0.93 -15.03
N PRO A 184 7.05 -0.38 -16.02
CA PRO A 184 7.37 -0.53 -17.41
C PRO A 184 8.64 0.26 -17.78
N ARG A 185 9.27 -0.09 -18.88
CA ARG A 185 10.32 0.74 -19.46
C ARG A 185 9.71 1.99 -20.08
N GLY A 186 10.17 3.17 -19.67
CA GLY A 186 9.75 4.44 -20.26
C GLY A 186 8.33 4.86 -19.84
N HIS A 187 8.17 5.39 -18.64
CA HIS A 187 6.92 5.94 -18.13
C HIS A 187 7.04 7.42 -17.74
N THR A 188 5.92 8.13 -17.70
CA THR A 188 5.84 9.55 -17.35
C THR A 188 5.59 9.78 -15.85
N ALA A 189 5.69 11.03 -15.41
CA ALA A 189 5.30 11.40 -14.05
C ALA A 189 3.80 11.23 -13.79
N ALA A 190 2.97 11.50 -14.79
CA ALA A 190 1.52 11.32 -14.72
C ALA A 190 1.16 9.84 -14.51
N ASP A 191 1.83 8.93 -15.23
CA ASP A 191 1.63 7.50 -15.07
C ASP A 191 1.97 7.03 -13.66
N ARG A 192 3.02 7.57 -13.04
CA ARG A 192 3.43 7.23 -11.67
C ARG A 192 2.37 7.61 -10.64
N HIS A 193 1.81 8.80 -10.75
CA HIS A 193 0.74 9.25 -9.85
C HIS A 193 -0.51 8.39 -10.04
N ARG A 194 -0.93 8.21 -11.29
CA ARG A 194 -2.09 7.42 -11.66
C ARG A 194 -2.03 6.00 -11.11
N ILE A 195 -0.91 5.29 -11.29
CA ILE A 195 -0.79 3.91 -10.83
C ILE A 195 -0.79 3.81 -9.30
N ALA A 196 -0.20 4.77 -8.59
CA ALA A 196 -0.22 4.80 -7.13
C ALA A 196 -1.64 5.03 -6.59
N THR A 197 -2.42 5.92 -7.23
CA THR A 197 -3.81 6.18 -6.90
C THR A 197 -4.69 4.95 -7.16
N LEU A 198 -4.58 4.36 -8.35
CA LEU A 198 -5.36 3.17 -8.72
C LEU A 198 -5.03 1.96 -7.81
N ALA A 199 -3.78 1.82 -7.40
CA ALA A 199 -3.39 0.80 -6.42
C ALA A 199 -4.02 1.06 -5.04
N ALA A 200 -4.14 2.34 -4.62
CA ALA A 200 -4.77 2.70 -3.36
C ALA A 200 -6.28 2.43 -3.33
N GLU A 201 -6.92 2.37 -4.49
CA GLU A 201 -8.32 1.97 -4.61
C GLU A 201 -8.53 0.45 -4.50
N SER A 202 -7.47 -0.34 -4.73
CA SER A 202 -7.52 -1.80 -4.81
C SER A 202 -6.94 -2.52 -3.58
N PHE A 203 -6.07 -1.85 -2.81
CA PHE A 203 -5.33 -2.48 -1.71
C PHE A 203 -5.38 -1.62 -0.45
N ASP A 204 -5.45 -2.25 0.72
CA ASP A 204 -5.46 -1.56 2.02
C ASP A 204 -4.17 -0.78 2.29
N ARG A 205 -3.05 -1.28 1.75
CA ARG A 205 -1.72 -0.66 1.87
C ARG A 205 -1.01 -0.65 0.53
N VAL A 206 -0.46 0.48 0.19
CA VAL A 206 0.36 0.66 -1.01
C VAL A 206 1.71 1.20 -0.60
N ILE A 207 2.77 0.44 -0.87
CA ILE A 207 4.14 0.86 -0.63
C ILE A 207 4.78 1.16 -1.98
N VAL A 208 5.12 2.40 -2.21
CA VAL A 208 5.68 2.88 -3.47
C VAL A 208 7.20 2.99 -3.37
N ASP A 209 7.93 2.28 -4.21
CA ASP A 209 9.37 2.45 -4.42
C ASP A 209 9.59 3.55 -5.46
N ALA A 210 10.01 4.73 -5.01
CA ALA A 210 10.18 5.89 -5.86
C ALA A 210 11.66 6.22 -6.04
N PRO A 211 12.19 6.16 -7.28
CA PRO A 211 13.57 6.49 -7.56
C PRO A 211 13.85 7.98 -7.32
N PRO A 212 15.12 8.36 -7.03
CA PRO A 212 15.49 9.76 -6.93
C PRO A 212 15.30 10.47 -8.28
N GLY A 213 14.83 11.70 -8.26
CA GLY A 213 14.69 12.53 -9.46
C GLY A 213 13.47 13.43 -9.44
N GLY A 214 13.39 14.34 -10.41
CA GLY A 214 12.25 15.23 -10.61
C GLY A 214 10.95 14.45 -10.92
N HIS A 215 9.81 15.10 -10.73
CA HIS A 215 8.48 14.56 -11.00
C HIS A 215 7.92 13.59 -9.93
N LEU A 216 8.47 13.61 -8.70
CA LEU A 216 7.88 12.85 -7.58
C LEU A 216 6.75 13.57 -6.87
N ARG A 217 6.63 14.90 -7.03
CA ARG A 217 5.69 15.72 -6.28
C ARG A 217 4.26 15.19 -6.32
N PRO A 218 3.66 14.83 -7.48
CA PRO A 218 2.28 14.33 -7.50
C PRO A 218 2.10 13.03 -6.73
N VAL A 219 3.09 12.12 -6.76
CA VAL A 219 3.05 10.86 -6.00
C VAL A 219 3.21 11.11 -4.51
N LEU A 220 4.09 12.06 -4.13
CA LEU A 220 4.32 12.43 -2.74
C LEU A 220 3.13 13.16 -2.12
N GLU A 221 2.45 14.02 -2.88
CA GLU A 221 1.23 14.73 -2.46
C GLU A 221 0.06 13.77 -2.23
N GLY A 222 -0.04 12.69 -3.01
CA GLY A 222 -1.02 11.63 -2.81
C GLY A 222 -0.66 10.62 -1.70
N ALA A 223 0.51 10.76 -1.08
CA ALA A 223 0.95 9.84 -0.02
C ALA A 223 0.43 10.26 1.36
N HIS A 224 0.03 9.27 2.16
CA HIS A 224 -0.30 9.50 3.57
C HIS A 224 0.94 9.85 4.39
N CYS A 225 2.08 9.23 4.03
CA CYS A 225 3.37 9.52 4.62
C CYS A 225 4.49 9.14 3.64
N SER A 226 5.61 9.85 3.71
CA SER A 226 6.79 9.57 2.90
C SER A 226 7.99 9.19 3.75
N VAL A 227 8.75 8.20 3.29
CA VAL A 227 9.96 7.71 3.95
C VAL A 227 11.17 8.17 3.13
N LEU A 228 12.06 8.93 3.76
CA LEU A 228 13.31 9.36 3.14
C LEU A 228 14.46 8.49 3.64
N VAL A 229 15.04 7.68 2.76
CA VAL A 229 16.16 6.80 3.07
C VAL A 229 17.48 7.51 2.83
N VAL A 230 18.32 7.63 3.87
CA VAL A 230 19.57 8.38 3.86
C VAL A 230 20.72 7.49 4.34
N PRO A 231 21.83 7.38 3.58
CA PRO A 231 23.04 6.73 4.08
C PRO A 231 23.71 7.54 5.21
N PRO A 232 24.48 6.91 6.12
CA PRO A 232 25.13 7.57 7.25
C PRO A 232 26.40 8.33 6.85
N ALA A 233 26.24 9.35 5.96
CA ALA A 233 27.32 10.17 5.46
C ALA A 233 26.90 11.65 5.40
N ILE A 234 27.80 12.57 5.75
CA ILE A 234 27.53 14.00 5.75
C ILE A 234 27.08 14.53 4.39
N PRO A 235 27.69 14.15 3.24
CA PRO A 235 27.19 14.59 1.93
C PRO A 235 25.77 14.12 1.65
N SER A 236 25.39 12.93 2.09
CA SER A 236 24.03 12.40 1.94
C SER A 236 23.05 13.14 2.85
N ALA A 237 23.45 13.48 4.07
CA ALA A 237 22.67 14.26 5.01
C ALA A 237 22.37 15.67 4.47
N ARG A 238 23.35 16.33 3.82
CA ARG A 238 23.15 17.64 3.15
C ARG A 238 22.13 17.54 2.02
N ARG A 239 22.26 16.52 1.14
CA ARG A 239 21.27 16.30 0.07
C ARG A 239 19.89 16.01 0.61
N ALA A 240 19.80 15.28 1.74
CA ALA A 240 18.53 15.03 2.41
C ALA A 240 17.93 16.33 2.97
N HIS A 241 18.74 17.21 3.54
CA HIS A 241 18.30 18.54 3.98
C HIS A 241 17.70 19.35 2.81
N ASP A 242 18.43 19.46 1.71
CA ASP A 242 17.96 20.19 0.52
C ASP A 242 16.66 19.59 -0.03
N PHE A 243 16.57 18.26 -0.08
CA PHE A 243 15.40 17.55 -0.53
C PHE A 243 14.19 17.83 0.40
N LEU A 244 14.36 17.73 1.71
CA LEU A 244 13.29 18.00 2.67
C LEU A 244 12.82 19.46 2.62
N ASN A 245 13.72 20.40 2.37
CA ASN A 245 13.36 21.81 2.17
C ASN A 245 12.52 22.04 0.91
N ALA A 246 12.82 21.31 -0.18
CA ALA A 246 12.03 21.36 -1.41
C ALA A 246 10.61 20.78 -1.25
N TYR A 247 10.41 19.90 -0.28
CA TYR A 247 9.15 19.21 0.01
C TYR A 247 8.72 19.39 1.48
N ARG A 248 8.96 20.58 2.06
CA ARG A 248 8.72 20.88 3.48
C ARG A 248 7.25 20.85 3.90
N ASP A 249 6.36 20.91 2.95
CA ASP A 249 4.91 20.87 3.07
C ASP A 249 4.36 19.44 3.27
N LEU A 250 5.21 18.43 3.08
CA LEU A 250 4.83 17.02 3.17
C LEU A 250 5.29 16.37 4.47
N ARG A 251 4.66 15.24 4.82
CA ARG A 251 5.00 14.45 6.01
C ARG A 251 6.14 13.47 5.72
N TRP A 252 7.20 13.54 6.49
CA TRP A 252 8.41 12.75 6.31
C TRP A 252 8.81 11.94 7.53
N ALA A 253 9.12 10.66 7.31
CA ALA A 253 9.87 9.81 8.23
C ALA A 253 11.29 9.61 7.68
N VAL A 254 12.30 10.16 8.33
CA VAL A 254 13.69 10.01 7.89
C VAL A 254 14.30 8.74 8.48
N VAL A 255 14.83 7.89 7.61
CA VAL A 255 15.48 6.62 7.94
C VAL A 255 16.94 6.67 7.57
N VAL A 256 17.83 6.45 8.54
CA VAL A 256 19.25 6.25 8.26
C VAL A 256 19.49 4.76 8.01
N ASN A 257 19.91 4.42 6.79
CA ASN A 257 20.13 3.03 6.38
C ASN A 257 21.63 2.71 6.25
N ARG A 258 22.01 1.46 6.53
CA ARG A 258 23.40 0.95 6.49
C ARG A 258 24.33 1.57 7.53
N LEU A 259 23.81 1.81 8.73
CA LEU A 259 24.65 2.25 9.84
C LEU A 259 25.64 1.13 10.21
N GLY A 260 26.92 1.36 9.95
CA GLY A 260 28.00 0.41 10.30
C GLY A 260 28.50 0.57 11.73
N PRO A 261 29.15 -0.45 12.30
CA PRO A 261 29.88 -0.31 13.54
C PRO A 261 31.07 0.65 13.33
N GLY A 262 31.24 1.62 14.21
CA GLY A 262 32.38 2.55 14.18
C GLY A 262 32.28 3.68 13.17
N GLY A 263 31.08 3.98 12.68
CA GLY A 263 30.86 5.15 11.80
C GLY A 263 31.21 6.46 12.53
N GLU A 264 32.00 7.32 11.88
CA GLU A 264 32.39 8.63 12.42
C GLU A 264 31.22 9.58 12.64
N VAL A 265 30.07 9.27 12.02
CA VAL A 265 28.88 10.13 12.02
C VAL A 265 27.85 9.60 12.99
N THR A 266 27.65 10.32 14.08
CA THR A 266 26.63 9.98 15.08
C THR A 266 25.22 10.36 14.59
N ARG A 267 24.19 9.71 15.17
CA ARG A 267 22.79 10.09 14.93
C ARG A 267 22.56 11.59 15.15
N ALA A 268 23.05 12.13 16.25
CA ALA A 268 22.92 13.55 16.58
C ALA A 268 23.60 14.44 15.52
N GLY A 269 24.76 14.03 15.01
CA GLY A 269 25.44 14.71 13.92
C GLY A 269 24.64 14.71 12.63
N LEU A 270 24.08 13.55 12.25
CA LEU A 270 23.21 13.45 11.08
C LEU A 270 21.95 14.29 11.23
N GLN A 271 21.24 14.20 12.36
CA GLN A 271 20.04 15.00 12.64
C GLN A 271 20.28 16.50 12.55
N ARG A 272 21.47 16.95 13.05
CA ARG A 272 21.85 18.37 12.96
C ARG A 272 22.02 18.82 11.52
N VAL A 273 22.63 18.00 10.66
CA VAL A 273 22.86 18.33 9.25
C VAL A 273 21.57 18.22 8.42
N ILE A 274 20.77 17.17 8.67
CA ILE A 274 19.49 16.97 7.97
C ILE A 274 18.48 18.04 8.38
N GLY A 275 18.56 18.56 9.61
CA GLY A 275 17.63 19.56 10.13
C GLY A 275 16.36 18.98 10.74
N CYS A 276 16.25 17.64 10.88
CA CYS A 276 15.09 17.02 11.48
C CYS A 276 15.46 15.73 12.25
N ARG A 277 14.47 15.19 12.96
CA ARG A 277 14.64 13.94 13.72
C ARG A 277 14.70 12.74 12.79
N VAL A 278 15.67 11.85 13.03
CA VAL A 278 15.74 10.52 12.43
C VAL A 278 14.71 9.60 13.11
N ALA A 279 13.76 9.08 12.36
CA ALA A 279 12.74 8.19 12.88
C ALA A 279 13.36 6.85 13.31
N VAL A 280 14.13 6.23 12.41
CA VAL A 280 14.74 4.91 12.64
C VAL A 280 16.14 4.85 12.04
N GLU A 281 17.02 4.10 12.71
CA GLU A 281 18.32 3.70 12.21
C GLU A 281 18.29 2.21 11.87
N LEU A 282 18.66 1.90 10.63
CA LEU A 282 18.77 0.54 10.14
C LEU A 282 20.26 0.19 10.03
N PRO A 283 20.74 -0.80 10.81
CA PRO A 283 22.15 -1.19 10.76
C PRO A 283 22.50 -1.83 9.43
N CYS A 284 23.78 -1.82 9.10
CA CYS A 284 24.28 -2.63 7.99
C CYS A 284 23.98 -4.11 8.27
N CYS A 285 23.38 -4.77 7.31
CA CYS A 285 22.97 -6.18 7.43
C CYS A 285 23.48 -6.95 6.19
N PRO A 286 24.67 -7.55 6.24
CA PRO A 286 25.21 -8.33 5.13
C PRO A 286 24.25 -9.44 4.67
N ALA A 287 23.62 -10.15 5.60
CA ALA A 287 22.64 -11.17 5.29
C ALA A 287 21.40 -10.66 4.50
N LEU A 288 21.15 -9.37 4.48
CA LEU A 288 20.10 -8.79 3.63
C LEU A 288 20.48 -8.92 2.15
N ARG A 289 21.75 -8.61 1.84
CA ARG A 289 22.26 -8.72 0.47
C ARG A 289 22.23 -10.17 -0.02
N ASP A 290 22.76 -11.09 0.80
CA ASP A 290 22.77 -12.52 0.46
C ASP A 290 21.35 -13.05 0.18
N ARG A 291 20.37 -12.59 0.97
CA ARG A 291 18.96 -12.95 0.78
C ARG A 291 18.32 -12.33 -0.46
N GLU A 292 18.64 -11.08 -0.76
CA GLU A 292 18.20 -10.42 -1.99
C GLU A 292 18.82 -11.07 -3.23
N ASP A 293 20.10 -11.49 -3.15
CA ASP A 293 20.77 -12.23 -4.22
C ASP A 293 20.14 -13.64 -4.41
N ASP A 294 19.60 -14.25 -3.35
CA ASP A 294 18.83 -15.50 -3.37
C ASP A 294 17.35 -15.31 -3.73
N ALA A 295 16.92 -14.11 -4.15
CA ALA A 295 15.54 -13.75 -4.41
C ALA A 295 14.60 -14.03 -3.22
N ALA A 296 15.09 -13.85 -2.01
CA ALA A 296 14.37 -14.11 -0.76
C ALA A 296 14.31 -12.87 0.13
N LEU A 297 13.10 -12.50 0.54
CA LEU A 297 12.94 -11.44 1.54
C LEU A 297 13.41 -11.92 2.92
N VAL A 298 14.07 -11.04 3.68
CA VAL A 298 14.48 -11.35 5.05
C VAL A 298 13.24 -11.48 5.94
N THR A 299 12.97 -12.69 6.39
CA THR A 299 11.83 -12.99 7.27
C THR A 299 12.25 -13.22 8.73
N ALA A 300 13.56 -13.33 8.98
CA ALA A 300 14.11 -13.64 10.30
C ALA A 300 13.83 -12.52 11.31
N SER A 301 12.97 -12.82 12.30
CA SER A 301 12.51 -11.86 13.31
C SER A 301 13.59 -11.31 14.23
N TRP A 302 14.72 -12.01 14.33
CA TRP A 302 15.87 -11.65 15.17
C TRP A 302 16.81 -10.61 14.55
N SER A 303 16.70 -10.32 13.25
CA SER A 303 17.52 -9.29 12.61
C SER A 303 17.26 -7.90 13.22
N ARG A 304 18.35 -7.22 13.62
CA ARG A 304 18.28 -5.84 14.14
C ARG A 304 17.71 -4.89 13.07
N TRP A 305 18.04 -5.14 11.82
CA TRP A 305 17.54 -4.38 10.67
C TRP A 305 16.01 -4.51 10.56
N LEU A 306 15.48 -5.74 10.60
CA LEU A 306 14.05 -5.98 10.51
C LEU A 306 13.29 -5.45 11.74
N ARG A 307 13.88 -5.50 12.94
CA ARG A 307 13.29 -4.86 14.13
C ARG A 307 13.19 -3.35 13.99
N GLY A 308 14.23 -2.71 13.41
CA GLY A 308 14.18 -1.28 13.08
C GLY A 308 13.06 -0.97 12.10
N LEU A 309 12.92 -1.78 11.07
CA LEU A 309 11.88 -1.60 10.05
C LEU A 309 10.45 -1.80 10.60
N ARG A 310 10.25 -2.74 11.53
CA ARG A 310 8.96 -2.89 12.24
C ARG A 310 8.59 -1.64 13.04
N ARG A 311 9.55 -1.06 13.77
CA ARG A 311 9.33 0.19 14.51
C ARG A 311 8.98 1.33 13.57
N LEU A 312 9.61 1.39 12.38
CA LEU A 312 9.26 2.35 11.35
C LEU A 312 7.81 2.13 10.91
N TYR A 313 7.44 0.90 10.54
CA TYR A 313 6.11 0.56 10.10
C TYR A 313 5.04 0.92 11.15
N GLU A 314 5.26 0.56 12.41
CA GLU A 314 4.38 0.91 13.53
C GLU A 314 4.25 2.43 13.72
N ALA A 315 5.33 3.18 13.56
CA ALA A 315 5.29 4.64 13.62
C ALA A 315 4.50 5.27 12.45
N LEU A 316 4.61 4.69 11.24
CA LEU A 316 3.86 5.13 10.06
C LEU A 316 2.36 4.81 10.16
N GLU A 317 1.98 3.70 10.80
CA GLU A 317 0.57 3.35 11.02
C GLU A 317 -0.11 4.26 12.05
N ASN A 318 0.65 4.80 13.00
CA ASN A 318 0.14 5.65 14.08
C ASN A 318 0.22 7.16 13.76
N SER A 319 0.72 7.54 12.59
CA SER A 319 0.86 8.94 12.14
C SER A 319 -0.27 9.33 11.20
#